data_37eebc013548533e68cbcb90e69fd460
#
_entry.id   37eebc013548533e68cbcb90e69fd460
#
_cell.length_a   1.000
_cell.length_b   1.000
_cell.length_c   1.000
_cell.angle_alpha   90.00
_cell.angle_beta   90.00
_cell.angle_gamma   90.00
#
_symmetry.space_group_name_H-M   'P 1'
#
loop_
_entity.id
_entity.type
_entity.pdbx_description
1 polymer ?
#
loop_
_entity_poly.entity_id
_entity_poly.type
_entity_poly.pdbx_seq_one_letter_code
_entity_poly.pdbx_strand_id
1 'polypeptide(L)'
;ERGKRWEWENIQFKLYQINIKSLAIAQLQGAGGAFINQIKNVIISYLAATSVVKGEMTLGMMIAIQYVLGQLNTPLNQFLNFIKESQEAKISLERINEIYDKPDEEPVGVSKITNIPSCSNIIFQNVTFCYGNPESEKTLKNINLIIEAGKVTAIVGASGSGKTTLLKLLLGFYPPTSGIVCIGEKSLTDYSAKYWRRCCGVVMQEGFIFSDSIAKNISII
;
A
#
# COMPACT_ATOMS: atom_id res chain seq x y z
N GLU A 1 3.21 -5.24 -29.34
CA GLU A 1 4.26 -6.00 -28.62
C GLU A 1 5.51 -5.17 -28.33
N ARG A 2 6.05 -4.35 -29.27
CA ARG A 2 7.25 -3.52 -29.04
C ARG A 2 7.07 -2.51 -27.89
N GLY A 3 5.92 -1.86 -27.75
CA GLY A 3 5.66 -0.90 -26.67
C GLY A 3 5.71 -1.52 -25.28
N LYS A 4 5.08 -2.68 -25.09
CA LYS A 4 5.08 -3.42 -23.81
C LYS A 4 6.47 -3.93 -23.44
N ARG A 5 7.27 -4.33 -24.42
CA ARG A 5 8.66 -4.72 -24.22
C ARG A 5 9.52 -3.55 -23.72
N TRP A 6 9.35 -2.36 -24.30
CA TRP A 6 10.04 -1.14 -23.86
C TRP A 6 9.66 -0.72 -22.44
N GLU A 7 8.39 -0.80 -22.07
CA GLU A 7 7.93 -0.56 -20.70
C GLU A 7 8.59 -1.53 -19.72
N TRP A 8 8.64 -2.82 -20.07
CA TRP A 8 9.27 -3.85 -19.25
C TRP A 8 10.79 -3.61 -19.11
N GLU A 9 11.50 -3.33 -20.18
CA GLU A 9 12.92 -3.01 -20.20
C GLU A 9 13.23 -1.79 -19.32
N ASN A 10 12.41 -0.74 -19.37
CA ASN A 10 12.55 0.45 -18.53
C ASN A 10 12.34 0.14 -17.04
N ILE A 11 11.37 -0.71 -16.70
CA ILE A 11 11.15 -1.14 -15.32
C ILE A 11 12.34 -1.96 -14.83
N GLN A 12 12.83 -2.89 -15.63
CA GLN A 12 14.02 -3.69 -15.31
C GLN A 12 15.27 -2.82 -15.11
N PHE A 13 15.46 -1.81 -15.93
CA PHE A 13 16.57 -0.87 -15.78
C PHE A 13 16.49 -0.07 -14.48
N LYS A 14 15.29 0.40 -14.11
CA LYS A 14 15.08 1.08 -12.82
C LYS A 14 15.34 0.15 -11.63
N LEU A 15 14.87 -1.07 -11.69
CA LEU A 15 15.14 -2.09 -10.67
C LEU A 15 16.62 -2.38 -10.53
N TYR A 16 17.33 -2.53 -11.66
CA TYR A 16 18.77 -2.72 -11.68
C TYR A 16 19.52 -1.54 -11.01
N GLN A 17 19.16 -0.30 -11.33
CA GLN A 17 19.76 0.88 -10.70
C GLN A 17 19.53 0.91 -9.19
N ILE A 18 18.32 0.57 -8.73
CA ILE A 18 17.99 0.51 -7.30
C ILE A 18 18.82 -0.59 -6.62
N ASN A 19 18.92 -1.77 -7.23
CA ASN A 19 19.67 -2.90 -6.71
C ASN A 19 21.17 -2.58 -6.60
N ILE A 20 21.76 -1.92 -7.60
CA ILE A 20 23.18 -1.50 -7.57
C ILE A 20 23.42 -0.48 -6.44
N LYS A 21 22.53 0.50 -6.26
CA LYS A 21 22.65 1.47 -5.16
C LYS A 21 22.53 0.78 -3.80
N SER A 22 21.58 -0.12 -3.64
CA SER A 22 21.38 -0.90 -2.42
C SER A 22 22.60 -1.76 -2.11
N LEU A 23 23.14 -2.44 -3.12
CA LEU A 23 24.35 -3.25 -2.98
C LEU A 23 25.57 -2.39 -2.58
N ALA A 24 25.76 -1.24 -3.21
CA ALA A 24 26.86 -0.32 -2.87
C ALA A 24 26.79 0.16 -1.41
N ILE A 25 25.59 0.52 -0.94
CA ILE A 25 25.37 0.91 0.47
C ILE A 25 25.65 -0.27 1.40
N ALA A 26 25.17 -1.46 1.08
CA ALA A 26 25.41 -2.65 1.90
C ALA A 26 26.91 -3.00 1.97
N GLN A 27 27.64 -2.89 0.87
CA GLN A 27 29.08 -3.11 0.84
C GLN A 27 29.85 -2.06 1.64
N LEU A 28 29.47 -0.77 1.53
CA LEU A 28 30.06 0.31 2.34
C LEU A 28 29.86 0.08 3.84
N GLN A 29 28.63 -0.32 4.24
CA GLN A 29 28.33 -0.64 5.63
C GLN A 29 29.13 -1.86 6.11
N GLY A 30 29.21 -2.92 5.28
CA GLY A 30 29.98 -4.12 5.59
C GLY A 30 31.47 -3.84 5.73
N ALA A 31 32.06 -3.10 4.79
CA ALA A 31 33.47 -2.71 4.83
C ALA A 31 33.79 -1.80 6.04
N GLY A 32 32.91 -0.83 6.31
CA GLY A 32 33.04 0.05 7.48
C GLY A 32 32.98 -0.72 8.80
N GLY A 33 32.04 -1.64 8.94
CA GLY A 33 31.93 -2.51 10.11
C GLY A 33 33.14 -3.43 10.30
N ALA A 34 33.63 -4.03 9.20
CA ALA A 34 34.83 -4.86 9.22
C ALA A 34 36.08 -4.04 9.63
N PHE A 35 36.19 -2.81 9.11
CA PHE A 35 37.34 -1.90 9.44
C PHE A 35 37.31 -1.54 10.93
N ILE A 36 36.19 -1.14 11.48
CA ILE A 36 36.08 -0.82 12.91
C ILE A 36 36.40 -2.05 13.77
N ASN A 37 35.91 -3.23 13.38
CA ASN A 37 36.18 -4.47 14.10
C ASN A 37 37.70 -4.83 14.08
N GLN A 38 38.36 -4.61 12.93
CA GLN A 38 39.79 -4.86 12.79
C GLN A 38 40.63 -3.88 13.66
N ILE A 39 40.30 -2.59 13.65
CA ILE A 39 40.91 -1.60 14.50
C ILE A 39 40.79 -1.98 15.99
N LYS A 40 39.58 -2.34 16.42
CA LYS A 40 39.30 -2.82 17.78
C LYS A 40 40.24 -4.00 18.14
N ASN A 41 40.36 -4.99 17.26
CA ASN A 41 41.22 -6.16 17.52
C ASN A 41 42.69 -5.78 17.65
N VAL A 42 43.17 -4.89 16.77
CA VAL A 42 44.56 -4.39 16.83
C VAL A 42 44.86 -3.63 18.13
N ILE A 43 43.96 -2.72 18.52
CA ILE A 43 44.10 -1.95 19.76
C ILE A 43 44.17 -2.86 20.99
N ILE A 44 43.21 -3.81 21.08
CA ILE A 44 43.14 -4.72 22.24
C ILE A 44 44.36 -5.64 22.26
N SER A 45 44.82 -6.16 21.12
CA SER A 45 46.01 -6.97 21.03
C SER A 45 47.28 -6.19 21.45
N TYR A 46 47.38 -4.93 21.06
CA TYR A 46 48.49 -4.06 21.46
C TYR A 46 48.50 -3.78 22.96
N LEU A 47 47.36 -3.46 23.54
CA LEU A 47 47.22 -3.24 25.00
C LEU A 47 47.52 -4.52 25.78
N ALA A 48 47.03 -5.67 25.37
CA ALA A 48 47.34 -6.94 26.00
C ALA A 48 48.82 -7.30 25.92
N ALA A 49 49.46 -7.09 24.77
CA ALA A 49 50.88 -7.34 24.60
C ALA A 49 51.77 -6.41 25.49
N THR A 50 51.40 -5.13 25.58
CA THR A 50 52.09 -4.19 26.46
C THR A 50 51.96 -4.54 27.94
N SER A 51 50.78 -5.03 28.39
CA SER A 51 50.59 -5.50 29.77
C SER A 51 51.40 -6.79 30.06
N VAL A 52 51.55 -7.68 29.08
CA VAL A 52 52.43 -8.87 29.24
C VAL A 52 53.89 -8.42 29.39
N VAL A 53 54.39 -7.48 28.58
CA VAL A 53 55.77 -6.95 28.67
C VAL A 53 56.02 -6.26 30.00
N LYS A 54 55.05 -5.59 30.59
CA LYS A 54 55.13 -4.96 31.91
C LYS A 54 55.05 -5.95 33.08
N GLY A 55 54.75 -7.23 32.80
CA GLY A 55 54.62 -8.24 33.82
C GLY A 55 53.25 -8.22 34.57
N GLU A 56 52.32 -7.39 34.12
CA GLU A 56 50.97 -7.28 34.73
C GLU A 56 50.06 -8.43 34.32
N MET A 57 50.40 -9.12 33.21
CA MET A 57 49.58 -10.19 32.63
C MET A 57 50.45 -11.34 32.13
N THR A 58 49.96 -12.58 32.22
CA THR A 58 50.60 -13.73 31.60
C THR A 58 50.25 -13.90 30.12
N LEU A 59 51.14 -14.58 29.39
CA LEU A 59 50.89 -14.88 27.96
C LEU A 59 49.59 -15.72 27.78
N GLY A 60 49.30 -16.61 28.71
CA GLY A 60 48.01 -17.37 28.71
C GLY A 60 46.77 -16.50 28.84
N MET A 61 46.86 -15.43 29.66
CA MET A 61 45.75 -14.45 29.78
C MET A 61 45.56 -13.66 28.47
N MET A 62 46.63 -13.29 27.79
CA MET A 62 46.53 -12.62 26.47
C MET A 62 45.86 -13.50 25.44
N ILE A 63 46.17 -14.79 25.36
CA ILE A 63 45.52 -15.75 24.47
C ILE A 63 44.03 -15.91 24.83
N ALA A 64 43.75 -16.00 26.14
CA ALA A 64 42.33 -16.09 26.60
C ALA A 64 41.51 -14.88 26.21
N ILE A 65 42.06 -13.66 26.31
CA ILE A 65 41.40 -12.42 25.86
C ILE A 65 41.12 -12.48 24.37
N GLN A 66 42.07 -12.92 23.55
CA GLN A 66 41.86 -13.03 22.10
C GLN A 66 40.75 -14.06 21.74
N TYR A 67 40.75 -15.17 22.47
CA TYR A 67 39.67 -16.17 22.31
C TYR A 67 38.28 -15.61 22.65
N VAL A 68 38.16 -14.91 23.77
CA VAL A 68 36.89 -14.28 24.17
C VAL A 68 36.44 -13.21 23.18
N LEU A 69 37.38 -12.40 22.65
CA LEU A 69 37.09 -11.40 21.64
C LEU A 69 36.54 -12.03 20.33
N GLY A 70 37.13 -13.17 19.94
CA GLY A 70 36.62 -13.94 18.80
C GLY A 70 35.18 -14.41 19.01
N GLN A 71 34.87 -14.89 20.22
CA GLN A 71 33.52 -15.37 20.59
C GLN A 71 32.47 -14.25 20.62
N LEU A 72 32.86 -13.00 20.94
CA LEU A 72 31.96 -11.85 21.00
C LEU A 72 31.50 -11.35 19.63
N ASN A 73 32.21 -11.63 18.56
CA ASN A 73 31.85 -11.17 17.21
C ASN A 73 30.54 -11.78 16.70
N THR A 74 30.29 -13.06 17.02
CA THR A 74 29.08 -13.76 16.59
C THR A 74 27.80 -13.18 17.21
N PRO A 75 27.70 -13.03 18.55
CA PRO A 75 26.49 -12.43 19.16
C PRO A 75 26.29 -10.97 18.78
N LEU A 76 27.36 -10.20 18.53
CA LEU A 76 27.25 -8.82 18.02
C LEU A 76 26.61 -8.78 16.64
N ASN A 77 27.06 -9.63 15.73
CA ASN A 77 26.47 -9.72 14.39
C ASN A 77 25.03 -10.22 14.43
N GLN A 78 24.72 -11.18 15.30
CA GLN A 78 23.35 -11.66 15.51
C GLN A 78 22.44 -10.54 16.05
N PHE A 79 22.93 -9.73 16.97
CA PHE A 79 22.18 -8.59 17.50
C PHE A 79 21.92 -7.51 16.42
N LEU A 80 22.90 -7.20 15.59
CA LEU A 80 22.72 -6.27 14.48
C LEU A 80 21.72 -6.78 13.44
N ASN A 81 21.76 -8.09 13.13
CA ASN A 81 20.80 -8.71 12.25
C ASN A 81 19.38 -8.69 12.86
N PHE A 82 19.27 -8.98 14.16
CA PHE A 82 17.98 -8.89 14.86
C PHE A 82 17.36 -7.50 14.80
N ILE A 83 18.16 -6.44 14.97
CA ILE A 83 17.66 -5.05 14.82
C ILE A 83 17.14 -4.83 13.40
N LYS A 84 17.86 -5.28 12.38
CA LYS A 84 17.45 -5.14 10.98
C LYS A 84 16.15 -5.89 10.70
N GLU A 85 16.06 -7.15 11.11
CA GLU A 85 14.85 -7.97 10.96
C GLU A 85 13.65 -7.38 11.70
N SER A 86 13.88 -6.80 12.89
CA SER A 86 12.84 -6.09 13.65
C SER A 86 12.31 -4.86 12.90
N GLN A 87 13.19 -4.10 12.23
CA GLN A 87 12.78 -2.96 11.42
C GLN A 87 11.96 -3.41 10.19
N GLU A 88 12.37 -4.48 9.51
CA GLU A 88 11.65 -5.05 8.38
C GLU A 88 10.28 -5.58 8.81
N ALA A 89 10.21 -6.24 9.96
CA ALA A 89 8.95 -6.70 10.54
C ALA A 89 8.01 -5.53 10.89
N LYS A 90 8.54 -4.43 11.44
CA LYS A 90 7.78 -3.22 11.74
C LYS A 90 7.17 -2.61 10.47
N ILE A 91 7.97 -2.45 9.41
CA ILE A 91 7.49 -1.92 8.12
C ILE A 91 6.39 -2.83 7.53
N SER A 92 6.57 -4.15 7.64
CA SER A 92 5.56 -5.11 7.19
C SER A 92 4.26 -5.00 7.99
N LEU A 93 4.36 -4.82 9.31
CA LEU A 93 3.21 -4.61 10.19
C LEU A 93 2.48 -3.30 9.86
N GLU A 94 3.22 -2.22 9.64
CA GLU A 94 2.65 -0.92 9.24
C GLU A 94 1.85 -1.05 7.93
N ARG A 95 2.36 -1.78 6.93
CA ARG A 95 1.63 -2.04 5.68
C ARG A 95 0.36 -2.86 5.88
N ILE A 96 0.37 -3.80 6.82
CA ILE A 96 -0.82 -4.58 7.17
C ILE A 96 -1.83 -3.67 7.86
N ASN A 97 -1.39 -2.84 8.81
CA ASN A 97 -2.25 -1.92 9.54
C ASN A 97 -2.89 -0.87 8.62
N GLU A 98 -2.21 -0.42 7.56
CA GLU A 98 -2.82 0.47 6.56
C GLU A 98 -4.12 -0.09 5.96
N ILE A 99 -4.27 -1.41 5.92
CA ILE A 99 -5.48 -2.08 5.44
C ILE A 99 -6.49 -2.23 6.57
N TYR A 100 -6.03 -2.65 7.76
CA TYR A 100 -6.91 -2.88 8.91
C TYR A 100 -7.45 -1.58 9.53
N ASP A 101 -6.71 -0.48 9.44
CA ASP A 101 -7.15 0.83 9.93
C ASP A 101 -8.21 1.50 9.03
N LYS A 102 -8.44 0.94 7.83
CA LYS A 102 -9.53 1.44 6.99
C LYS A 102 -10.87 0.99 7.54
N PRO A 103 -11.81 1.92 7.74
CA PRO A 103 -13.15 1.56 8.21
C PRO A 103 -13.82 0.66 7.18
N ASP A 104 -14.49 -0.37 7.67
CA ASP A 104 -15.34 -1.22 6.82
C ASP A 104 -16.44 -0.40 6.16
N GLU A 105 -16.70 -0.66 4.89
CA GLU A 105 -17.75 -0.01 4.13
C GLU A 105 -19.14 -0.23 4.77
N GLU A 106 -19.34 -1.41 5.37
CA GLU A 106 -20.55 -1.77 6.11
C GLU A 106 -20.16 -2.29 7.50
N PRO A 107 -20.08 -1.41 8.53
CA PRO A 107 -19.76 -1.85 9.88
C PRO A 107 -20.77 -2.85 10.41
N VAL A 108 -20.27 -3.87 11.10
CA VAL A 108 -21.11 -4.90 11.72
C VAL A 108 -22.04 -4.25 12.75
N GLY A 109 -23.37 -4.50 12.62
CA GLY A 109 -24.36 -3.96 13.54
C GLY A 109 -25.14 -2.75 13.02
N VAL A 110 -24.77 -2.16 11.89
CA VAL A 110 -25.58 -1.12 11.23
C VAL A 110 -26.58 -1.79 10.28
N SER A 111 -27.88 -1.67 10.59
CA SER A 111 -28.93 -2.18 9.70
C SER A 111 -29.07 -1.30 8.47
N LYS A 112 -28.64 -1.81 7.33
CA LYS A 112 -28.80 -1.16 6.01
C LYS A 112 -29.99 -1.74 5.27
N ILE A 113 -30.60 -0.92 4.41
CA ILE A 113 -31.75 -1.35 3.61
C ILE A 113 -31.28 -2.31 2.52
N THR A 114 -31.89 -3.50 2.46
CA THR A 114 -31.58 -4.53 1.45
C THR A 114 -32.69 -4.71 0.41
N ASN A 115 -33.75 -3.89 0.46
CA ASN A 115 -34.80 -3.91 -0.50
C ASN A 115 -34.86 -2.59 -1.28
N ILE A 116 -34.56 -2.67 -2.58
CA ILE A 116 -34.63 -1.51 -3.48
C ILE A 116 -36.00 -1.54 -4.17
N PRO A 117 -36.77 -0.44 -4.08
CA PRO A 117 -38.05 -0.35 -4.76
C PRO A 117 -37.86 -0.50 -6.28
N SER A 118 -38.61 -1.40 -6.88
CA SER A 118 -38.64 -1.53 -8.35
C SER A 118 -39.16 -0.23 -8.98
N CYS A 119 -38.49 0.22 -10.05
CA CYS A 119 -38.88 1.43 -10.77
C CYS A 119 -38.67 2.76 -10.00
N SER A 120 -37.66 2.86 -9.13
CA SER A 120 -37.35 4.13 -8.48
C SER A 120 -36.39 4.95 -9.33
N ASN A 121 -36.66 6.26 -9.45
CA ASN A 121 -35.76 7.21 -10.07
C ASN A 121 -34.52 7.39 -9.18
N ILE A 122 -33.36 7.66 -9.82
CA ILE A 122 -32.14 8.03 -9.10
C ILE A 122 -31.97 9.52 -9.23
N ILE A 123 -31.79 10.21 -8.11
CA ILE A 123 -31.78 11.66 -8.03
C ILE A 123 -30.46 12.13 -7.39
N PHE A 124 -29.73 12.96 -8.10
CA PHE A 124 -28.59 13.71 -7.57
C PHE A 124 -29.08 15.09 -7.18
N GLN A 125 -28.86 15.49 -5.91
CA GLN A 125 -29.28 16.78 -5.39
C GLN A 125 -28.06 17.54 -4.89
N ASN A 126 -27.71 18.61 -5.58
CA ASN A 126 -26.58 19.51 -5.26
C ASN A 126 -25.26 18.76 -5.01
N VAL A 127 -25.01 17.68 -5.76
CA VAL A 127 -23.87 16.80 -5.53
C VAL A 127 -22.60 17.47 -5.98
N THR A 128 -21.66 17.60 -5.04
CA THR A 128 -20.30 18.03 -5.28
C THR A 128 -19.33 16.93 -4.83
N PHE A 129 -18.27 16.71 -5.59
CA PHE A 129 -17.29 15.68 -5.28
C PHE A 129 -15.87 16.10 -5.66
N CYS A 130 -14.89 15.76 -4.81
CA CYS A 130 -13.46 15.84 -5.08
C CYS A 130 -12.78 14.54 -4.62
N TYR A 131 -11.68 14.16 -5.28
CA TYR A 131 -10.84 13.07 -4.85
C TYR A 131 -9.85 13.56 -3.79
N GLY A 132 -9.67 12.80 -2.71
CA GLY A 132 -8.76 13.15 -1.61
C GLY A 132 -9.35 14.14 -0.61
N ASN A 133 -8.64 15.22 -0.32
CA ASN A 133 -9.09 16.20 0.68
C ASN A 133 -10.25 17.06 0.15
N PRO A 134 -11.19 17.48 1.03
CA PRO A 134 -12.33 18.35 0.66
C PRO A 134 -11.93 19.69 0.03
N GLU A 135 -10.70 20.15 0.25
CA GLU A 135 -10.14 21.37 -0.33
C GLU A 135 -9.52 21.18 -1.73
N SER A 136 -9.42 19.93 -2.18
CA SER A 136 -8.88 19.62 -3.51
C SER A 136 -9.80 20.11 -4.63
N GLU A 137 -9.28 20.16 -5.85
CA GLU A 137 -10.06 20.57 -7.01
C GLU A 137 -11.31 19.72 -7.17
N LYS A 138 -12.47 20.38 -7.22
CA LYS A 138 -13.77 19.73 -7.33
C LYS A 138 -13.96 19.13 -8.73
N THR A 139 -14.02 17.81 -8.80
CA THR A 139 -14.28 17.07 -10.05
C THR A 139 -15.74 17.21 -10.50
N LEU A 140 -16.68 17.22 -9.56
CA LEU A 140 -18.09 17.50 -9.81
C LEU A 140 -18.52 18.69 -8.95
N LYS A 141 -19.27 19.61 -9.53
CA LYS A 141 -19.69 20.86 -8.88
C LYS A 141 -21.19 21.00 -9.00
N ASN A 142 -21.90 20.91 -7.88
CA ASN A 142 -23.33 21.19 -7.76
C ASN A 142 -24.19 20.47 -8.82
N ILE A 143 -24.01 19.17 -8.97
CA ILE A 143 -24.74 18.36 -9.95
C ILE A 143 -26.15 18.11 -9.47
N ASN A 144 -27.12 18.47 -10.31
CA ASN A 144 -28.53 18.16 -10.15
C ASN A 144 -28.98 17.35 -11.36
N LEU A 145 -29.37 16.08 -11.14
CA LEU A 145 -29.70 15.14 -12.22
C LEU A 145 -30.76 14.17 -11.74
N ILE A 146 -31.71 13.87 -12.61
CA ILE A 146 -32.71 12.82 -12.41
C ILE A 146 -32.51 11.76 -13.49
N ILE A 147 -32.26 10.51 -13.06
CA ILE A 147 -32.21 9.34 -13.92
C ILE A 147 -33.55 8.62 -13.74
N GLU A 148 -34.38 8.66 -14.75
CA GLU A 148 -35.71 8.07 -14.70
C GLU A 148 -35.64 6.56 -14.82
N ALA A 149 -36.43 5.88 -13.97
CA ALA A 149 -36.53 4.43 -14.00
C ALA A 149 -37.13 3.93 -15.33
N GLY A 150 -36.59 2.81 -15.81
CA GLY A 150 -37.09 2.18 -17.07
C GLY A 150 -36.72 2.92 -18.35
N LYS A 151 -35.94 3.99 -18.27
CA LYS A 151 -35.48 4.74 -19.43
C LYS A 151 -33.96 4.64 -19.62
N VAL A 152 -33.49 4.88 -20.84
CA VAL A 152 -32.05 5.02 -21.15
C VAL A 152 -31.65 6.48 -20.98
N THR A 153 -30.67 6.73 -20.14
CA THR A 153 -30.10 8.06 -19.91
C THR A 153 -28.69 8.11 -20.47
N ALA A 154 -28.42 9.02 -21.39
CA ALA A 154 -27.08 9.23 -21.96
C ALA A 154 -26.38 10.40 -21.27
N ILE A 155 -25.14 10.18 -20.79
CA ILE A 155 -24.28 11.20 -20.17
C ILE A 155 -23.21 11.55 -21.18
N VAL A 156 -23.28 12.77 -21.74
CA VAL A 156 -22.33 13.27 -22.76
C VAL A 156 -21.50 14.42 -22.21
N GLY A 157 -20.28 14.55 -22.72
CA GLY A 157 -19.36 15.61 -22.31
C GLY A 157 -17.92 15.35 -22.78
N ALA A 158 -17.07 16.37 -22.72
CA ALA A 158 -15.66 16.27 -23.07
C ALA A 158 -14.88 15.27 -22.19
N SER A 159 -13.70 14.83 -22.63
CA SER A 159 -12.83 14.03 -21.78
C SER A 159 -12.46 14.81 -20.51
N GLY A 160 -12.44 14.15 -19.36
CA GLY A 160 -12.18 14.82 -18.07
C GLY A 160 -13.37 15.55 -17.43
N SER A 161 -14.56 15.58 -18.06
CA SER A 161 -15.74 16.29 -17.51
C SER A 161 -16.41 15.62 -16.29
N GLY A 162 -15.83 14.53 -15.75
CA GLY A 162 -16.35 13.86 -14.55
C GLY A 162 -17.39 12.74 -14.80
N LYS A 163 -17.63 12.31 -16.05
CA LYS A 163 -18.60 11.24 -16.37
C LYS A 163 -18.34 9.94 -15.60
N THR A 164 -17.10 9.48 -15.61
CA THR A 164 -16.69 8.27 -14.87
C THR A 164 -16.81 8.46 -13.37
N THR A 165 -16.55 9.67 -12.87
CA THR A 165 -16.72 10.02 -11.45
C THR A 165 -18.18 9.97 -11.04
N LEU A 166 -19.09 10.47 -11.90
CA LEU A 166 -20.54 10.40 -11.66
C LEU A 166 -21.02 8.96 -11.57
N LEU A 167 -20.53 8.07 -12.46
CA LEU A 167 -20.82 6.64 -12.40
C LEU A 167 -20.29 5.98 -11.12
N LYS A 168 -19.09 6.35 -10.68
CA LYS A 168 -18.52 5.83 -9.42
C LYS A 168 -19.33 6.25 -8.19
N LEU A 169 -19.85 7.48 -8.18
CA LEU A 169 -20.78 7.93 -7.12
C LEU A 169 -22.10 7.17 -7.19
N LEU A 170 -22.66 6.96 -8.38
CA LEU A 170 -23.86 6.18 -8.60
C LEU A 170 -23.71 4.74 -8.10
N LEU A 171 -22.54 4.12 -8.29
CA LEU A 171 -22.26 2.77 -7.81
C LEU A 171 -21.92 2.70 -6.31
N GLY A 172 -21.88 3.86 -5.64
CA GLY A 172 -21.57 3.93 -4.22
C GLY A 172 -20.10 3.61 -3.88
N PHE A 173 -19.15 3.74 -4.84
CA PHE A 173 -17.73 3.57 -4.55
C PHE A 173 -17.15 4.73 -3.72
N TYR A 174 -17.78 5.89 -3.82
CA TYR A 174 -17.42 7.07 -3.05
C TYR A 174 -18.69 7.77 -2.56
N PRO A 175 -18.71 8.27 -1.33
CA PRO A 175 -19.76 9.18 -0.89
C PRO A 175 -19.53 10.55 -1.52
N PRO A 176 -20.57 11.34 -1.81
CA PRO A 176 -20.41 12.72 -2.25
C PRO A 176 -19.77 13.57 -1.13
N THR A 177 -18.95 14.56 -1.51
CA THR A 177 -18.36 15.54 -0.55
C THR A 177 -19.44 16.45 0.03
N SER A 178 -20.42 16.84 -0.78
CA SER A 178 -21.64 17.54 -0.36
C SER A 178 -22.79 17.20 -1.29
N GLY A 179 -24.02 17.43 -0.84
CA GLY A 179 -25.23 17.01 -1.52
C GLY A 179 -25.57 15.54 -1.24
N ILE A 180 -26.55 15.00 -1.95
CA ILE A 180 -27.06 13.66 -1.69
C ILE A 180 -27.42 12.95 -3.01
N VAL A 181 -27.21 11.64 -3.06
CA VAL A 181 -27.72 10.76 -4.12
C VAL A 181 -28.83 9.93 -3.53
N CYS A 182 -30.02 9.99 -4.11
CA CYS A 182 -31.21 9.29 -3.62
C CYS A 182 -31.67 8.23 -4.63
N ILE A 183 -32.25 7.15 -4.12
CA ILE A 183 -33.01 6.15 -4.88
C ILE A 183 -34.46 6.23 -4.37
N GLY A 184 -35.34 6.77 -5.20
CA GLY A 184 -36.66 7.17 -4.76
C GLY A 184 -36.57 8.26 -3.68
N GLU A 185 -37.12 7.98 -2.49
CA GLU A 185 -37.12 8.93 -1.38
C GLU A 185 -35.95 8.78 -0.38
N LYS A 186 -35.12 7.73 -0.53
CA LYS A 186 -34.07 7.40 0.43
C LYS A 186 -32.67 7.66 -0.14
N SER A 187 -31.76 8.01 0.75
CA SER A 187 -30.36 8.18 0.36
C SER A 187 -29.73 6.86 -0.07
N LEU A 188 -28.87 6.92 -1.08
CA LEU A 188 -28.04 5.78 -1.49
C LEU A 188 -27.20 5.24 -0.31
N THR A 189 -26.78 6.11 0.61
CA THR A 189 -26.01 5.73 1.80
C THR A 189 -26.80 4.90 2.82
N ASP A 190 -28.15 4.90 2.75
CA ASP A 190 -29.01 4.12 3.64
C ASP A 190 -29.14 2.67 3.18
N TYR A 191 -28.85 2.41 1.91
CA TYR A 191 -28.87 1.06 1.35
C TYR A 191 -27.55 0.33 1.62
N SER A 192 -27.61 -1.01 1.68
CA SER A 192 -26.41 -1.83 1.66
C SER A 192 -25.69 -1.66 0.34
N ALA A 193 -24.44 -1.20 0.39
CA ALA A 193 -23.61 -0.99 -0.79
C ALA A 193 -23.37 -2.31 -1.54
N LYS A 194 -23.20 -3.40 -0.80
CA LYS A 194 -23.06 -4.75 -1.35
C LYS A 194 -24.34 -5.17 -2.10
N TYR A 195 -25.51 -4.93 -1.52
CA TYR A 195 -26.80 -5.27 -2.16
C TYR A 195 -27.06 -4.38 -3.38
N TRP A 196 -26.81 -3.06 -3.26
CA TRP A 196 -26.94 -2.11 -4.37
C TRP A 196 -26.10 -2.54 -5.57
N ARG A 197 -24.81 -2.80 -5.38
CA ARG A 197 -23.91 -3.22 -6.47
C ARG A 197 -24.30 -4.57 -7.10
N ARG A 198 -24.90 -5.49 -6.34
CA ARG A 198 -25.44 -6.73 -6.89
C ARG A 198 -26.62 -6.51 -7.83
N CYS A 199 -27.36 -5.42 -7.66
CA CYS A 199 -28.45 -5.05 -8.54
C CYS A 199 -27.97 -4.24 -9.77
N CYS A 200 -26.71 -3.86 -9.83
CA CYS A 200 -26.13 -3.07 -10.91
C CYS A 200 -25.26 -3.94 -11.82
N GLY A 201 -25.60 -4.05 -13.09
CA GLY A 201 -24.67 -4.54 -14.13
C GLY A 201 -23.81 -3.38 -14.62
N VAL A 202 -22.46 -3.52 -14.56
CA VAL A 202 -21.52 -2.44 -14.90
C VAL A 202 -20.51 -2.89 -15.92
N VAL A 203 -20.31 -2.07 -16.98
CA VAL A 203 -19.20 -2.22 -17.91
C VAL A 203 -18.34 -0.97 -17.80
N MET A 204 -17.13 -1.15 -17.26
CA MET A 204 -16.14 -0.06 -17.12
C MET A 204 -15.32 0.10 -18.39
N GLN A 205 -14.78 1.31 -18.58
CA GLN A 205 -13.89 1.61 -19.72
C GLN A 205 -12.59 0.80 -19.64
N GLU A 206 -12.05 0.61 -18.45
CA GLU A 206 -10.91 -0.26 -18.18
C GLU A 206 -11.43 -1.59 -17.67
N GLY A 207 -11.47 -2.59 -18.55
CA GLY A 207 -11.81 -3.96 -18.20
C GLY A 207 -10.62 -4.65 -17.51
N PHE A 208 -10.88 -5.42 -16.47
CA PHE A 208 -9.89 -6.28 -15.82
C PHE A 208 -10.19 -7.74 -16.18
N ILE A 209 -9.16 -8.46 -16.63
CA ILE A 209 -9.25 -9.88 -16.89
C ILE A 209 -8.45 -10.58 -15.78
N PHE A 210 -9.15 -11.44 -15.02
CA PHE A 210 -8.50 -12.24 -13.99
C PHE A 210 -7.61 -13.32 -14.60
N SER A 211 -6.53 -13.65 -13.91
CA SER A 211 -5.62 -14.73 -14.29
C SER A 211 -6.27 -16.12 -14.06
N ASP A 212 -7.35 -16.39 -14.80
CA ASP A 212 -8.14 -17.60 -14.73
C ASP A 212 -8.65 -17.99 -16.13
N SER A 213 -9.40 -19.09 -16.26
CA SER A 213 -9.98 -19.51 -17.52
C SER A 213 -11.00 -18.51 -18.09
N ILE A 214 -11.17 -18.49 -19.40
CA ILE A 214 -12.18 -17.65 -20.08
C ILE A 214 -13.58 -17.88 -19.50
N ALA A 215 -13.93 -19.14 -19.26
CA ALA A 215 -15.22 -19.50 -18.68
C ALA A 215 -15.44 -18.87 -17.32
N LYS A 216 -14.44 -18.87 -16.43
CA LYS A 216 -14.50 -18.23 -15.12
C LYS A 216 -14.54 -16.70 -15.22
N ASN A 217 -13.80 -16.08 -16.16
CA ASN A 217 -13.87 -14.65 -16.39
C ASN A 217 -15.25 -14.20 -16.91
N ILE A 218 -15.98 -15.05 -17.59
CA ILE A 218 -17.34 -14.79 -18.06
C ILE A 218 -18.36 -15.05 -16.93
N SER A 219 -18.14 -16.08 -16.11
CA SER A 219 -19.07 -16.53 -15.06
C SER A 219 -18.83 -15.88 -13.68
N ILE A 220 -18.04 -14.80 -13.60
CA ILE A 220 -17.89 -14.00 -12.37
C ILE A 220 -19.20 -13.24 -12.15
N ILE A 221 -20.15 -13.91 -11.58
CA ILE A 221 -21.43 -13.35 -11.07
C ILE A 221 -21.67 -13.95 -9.69
#